data_a41463ee6d3929b242b87188d7fadc87
#
_entry.id   a41463ee6d3929b242b87188d7fadc87
#
_cell.length_a   1.000
_cell.length_b   1.000
_cell.length_c   1.000
_cell.angle_alpha   90.00
_cell.angle_beta   90.00
_cell.angle_gamma   90.00
#
_symmetry.space_group_name_H-M   'P 1'
#
loop_
_entity.id
_entity.type
_entity.pdbx_description
1 polymer ?
#
loop_
_entity_poly.entity_id
_entity_poly.type
_entity_poly.pdbx_seq_one_letter_code
_entity_poly.pdbx_strand_id
1 'polypeptide(L)'
;MAKSEGNGFTPEELITGSHPLLERGYSAMTVRFFMLQGHYASTLDFSNTALQAAEKGLDRLMKSIQALENIPATSETESPDANIEDLKNRCAKAMGDDFNTPILISVLFDAVKLVNKVQDGRIAITVAQKEELKTLIHGYTFDVLGLEVENAMSAAEHDDTGALLDLLVQLRSEAKTSKDWGTADAIRNALSE
;
A
#
# COMPACT_ATOMS: atom_id res chain seq x y z
N MET A 1 2.71 24.58 6.56
CA MET A 1 3.55 24.87 5.37
C MET A 1 3.39 26.34 5.01
N ALA A 2 4.48 27.08 4.97
CA ALA A 2 4.48 28.45 4.48
C ALA A 2 5.65 28.60 3.50
N LYS A 3 5.38 29.12 2.29
CA LYS A 3 6.45 29.40 1.30
C LYS A 3 7.55 30.29 1.84
N SER A 4 7.21 31.22 2.75
CA SER A 4 8.15 32.12 3.40
C SER A 4 9.12 31.44 4.37
N GLU A 5 8.82 30.24 4.82
CA GLU A 5 9.64 29.44 5.75
C GLU A 5 10.46 28.36 5.05
N GLY A 6 10.32 28.24 3.71
CA GLY A 6 11.03 27.23 2.93
C GLY A 6 10.61 25.78 3.19
N ASN A 7 9.45 25.59 3.88
CA ASN A 7 8.91 24.26 4.21
C ASN A 7 7.66 23.91 3.39
N GLY A 8 7.49 24.54 2.23
CA GLY A 8 6.42 24.23 1.29
C GLY A 8 6.88 23.21 0.28
N PHE A 9 6.22 22.05 0.22
CA PHE A 9 6.52 20.97 -0.73
C PHE A 9 5.51 20.98 -1.87
N THR A 10 5.99 20.80 -3.09
CA THR A 10 5.14 20.48 -4.24
C THR A 10 4.91 18.97 -4.31
N PRO A 11 3.81 18.49 -4.95
CA PRO A 11 3.62 17.06 -5.17
C PRO A 11 4.80 16.39 -5.89
N GLU A 12 5.39 17.07 -6.88
CA GLU A 12 6.57 16.59 -7.61
C GLU A 12 7.77 16.39 -6.68
N GLU A 13 8.08 17.35 -5.84
CA GLU A 13 9.18 17.25 -4.87
C GLU A 13 8.95 16.12 -3.86
N LEU A 14 7.71 15.88 -3.42
CA LEU A 14 7.37 14.79 -2.52
C LEU A 14 7.59 13.41 -3.19
N ILE A 15 7.25 13.30 -4.48
CA ILE A 15 7.39 12.05 -5.24
C ILE A 15 8.85 11.82 -5.64
N THR A 16 9.54 12.85 -6.15
CA THR A 16 10.94 12.73 -6.62
C THR A 16 11.96 12.78 -5.50
N GLY A 17 11.61 13.35 -4.34
CA GLY A 17 12.54 13.59 -3.24
C GLY A 17 13.52 14.74 -3.50
N SER A 18 13.22 15.61 -4.48
CA SER A 18 14.15 16.68 -4.90
C SER A 18 14.24 17.87 -3.93
N HIS A 19 13.34 17.94 -2.94
CA HIS A 19 13.36 19.01 -1.95
C HIS A 19 14.46 18.80 -0.90
N PRO A 20 15.26 19.84 -0.52
CA PRO A 20 16.40 19.70 0.41
C PRO A 20 16.05 19.16 1.80
N LEU A 21 14.80 19.29 2.25
CA LEU A 21 14.32 18.78 3.53
C LEU A 21 13.86 17.32 3.46
N LEU A 22 13.78 16.71 2.27
CA LEU A 22 13.40 15.32 2.09
C LEU A 22 14.65 14.44 1.99
N GLU A 23 14.61 13.31 2.68
CA GLU A 23 15.69 12.29 2.60
C GLU A 23 15.57 11.46 1.31
N ARG A 24 14.35 11.32 0.78
CA ARG A 24 14.03 10.56 -0.43
C ARG A 24 12.64 10.91 -0.97
N GLY A 25 12.33 10.41 -2.14
CA GLY A 25 10.97 10.42 -2.67
C GLY A 25 10.05 9.43 -1.96
N TYR A 26 8.75 9.72 -1.99
CA TYR A 26 7.70 8.88 -1.45
C TYR A 26 6.66 8.59 -2.52
N SER A 27 6.05 7.43 -2.47
CA SER A 27 4.99 7.07 -3.41
C SER A 27 3.78 7.98 -3.29
N ALA A 28 3.03 8.14 -4.38
CA ALA A 28 1.81 8.93 -4.41
C ALA A 28 0.79 8.44 -3.37
N MET A 29 0.67 7.12 -3.18
CA MET A 29 -0.22 6.53 -2.20
C MET A 29 0.24 6.75 -0.76
N THR A 30 1.55 6.75 -0.50
CA THR A 30 2.11 7.14 0.81
C THR A 30 1.77 8.60 1.14
N VAL A 31 1.96 9.52 0.20
CA VAL A 31 1.63 10.94 0.38
C VAL A 31 0.12 11.10 0.60
N ARG A 32 -0.71 10.43 -0.22
CA ARG A 32 -2.17 10.44 -0.05
C ARG A 32 -2.58 9.91 1.32
N PHE A 33 -2.06 8.77 1.73
CA PHE A 33 -2.36 8.17 3.03
C PHE A 33 -1.94 9.06 4.20
N PHE A 34 -0.77 9.70 4.10
CA PHE A 34 -0.33 10.69 5.07
C PHE A 34 -1.33 11.85 5.19
N MET A 35 -1.78 12.41 4.06
CA MET A 35 -2.75 13.50 4.05
C MET A 35 -4.09 13.10 4.68
N LEU A 36 -4.54 11.87 4.45
CA LEU A 36 -5.79 11.33 5.00
C LEU A 36 -5.71 11.04 6.51
N GLN A 37 -4.52 10.95 7.10
CA GLN A 37 -4.33 10.82 8.55
C GLN A 37 -4.58 12.14 9.31
N GLY A 38 -4.61 13.26 8.61
CA GLY A 38 -5.03 14.56 9.16
C GLY A 38 -6.46 14.88 8.79
N HIS A 39 -7.20 15.51 9.70
CA HIS A 39 -8.50 16.08 9.33
C HIS A 39 -8.29 17.21 8.34
N TYR A 40 -9.11 17.31 7.29
CA TYR A 40 -8.93 18.30 6.21
C TYR A 40 -8.93 19.76 6.71
N ALA A 41 -9.59 20.03 7.84
CA ALA A 41 -9.59 21.34 8.48
C ALA A 41 -8.39 21.59 9.40
N SER A 42 -7.50 20.58 9.57
CA SER A 42 -6.32 20.68 10.43
C SER A 42 -5.07 21.06 9.64
N THR A 43 -4.07 21.60 10.32
CA THR A 43 -2.76 21.84 9.73
C THR A 43 -2.02 20.52 9.56
N LEU A 44 -1.46 20.28 8.37
CA LEU A 44 -0.55 19.17 8.11
C LEU A 44 0.88 19.66 8.16
N ASP A 45 1.72 18.94 8.88
CA ASP A 45 3.16 19.18 8.93
C ASP A 45 3.91 18.01 8.29
N PHE A 46 4.52 18.26 7.14
CA PHE A 46 5.28 17.28 6.39
C PHE A 46 6.68 17.15 7.00
N SER A 47 7.01 15.95 7.41
CA SER A 47 8.37 15.58 7.85
C SER A 47 8.72 14.18 7.36
N ASN A 48 10.01 13.90 7.20
CA ASN A 48 10.49 12.55 6.82
C ASN A 48 9.95 11.48 7.77
N THR A 49 10.01 11.76 9.07
CA THR A 49 9.52 10.82 10.10
C THR A 49 8.03 10.53 9.93
N ALA A 50 7.22 11.56 9.66
CA ALA A 50 5.78 11.41 9.48
C ALA A 50 5.44 10.65 8.18
N LEU A 51 6.13 10.96 7.08
CA LEU A 51 5.98 10.25 5.80
C LEU A 51 6.42 8.79 5.89
N GLN A 52 7.54 8.49 6.55
CA GLN A 52 8.00 7.11 6.80
C GLN A 52 7.01 6.33 7.69
N ALA A 53 6.42 6.99 8.69
CA ALA A 53 5.39 6.36 9.52
C ALA A 53 4.12 6.06 8.71
N ALA A 54 3.69 6.98 7.84
CA ALA A 54 2.57 6.77 6.94
C ALA A 54 2.82 5.63 5.95
N GLU A 55 4.00 5.55 5.36
CA GLU A 55 4.40 4.45 4.47
C GLU A 55 4.30 3.08 5.16
N LYS A 56 4.85 2.96 6.37
CA LYS A 56 4.75 1.72 7.17
C LYS A 56 3.29 1.40 7.54
N GLY A 57 2.48 2.43 7.81
CA GLY A 57 1.05 2.27 8.08
C GLY A 57 0.30 1.74 6.86
N LEU A 58 0.52 2.35 5.71
CA LEU A 58 -0.08 1.93 4.43
C LEU A 58 0.32 0.49 4.08
N ASP A 59 1.61 0.17 4.14
CA ASP A 59 2.12 -1.18 3.88
C ASP A 59 1.46 -2.23 4.81
N ARG A 60 1.32 -1.91 6.09
CA ARG A 60 0.63 -2.78 7.04
C ARG A 60 -0.85 -2.98 6.70
N LEU A 61 -1.56 -1.93 6.28
CA LEU A 61 -2.95 -2.01 5.84
C LEU A 61 -3.06 -2.91 4.60
N MET A 62 -2.24 -2.69 3.58
CA MET A 62 -2.25 -3.46 2.33
C MET A 62 -1.89 -4.94 2.56
N LYS A 63 -0.89 -5.23 3.38
CA LYS A 63 -0.54 -6.61 3.77
C LYS A 63 -1.69 -7.32 4.50
N SER A 64 -2.42 -6.60 5.36
CA SER A 64 -3.58 -7.17 6.04
C SER A 64 -4.73 -7.47 5.09
N ILE A 65 -4.93 -6.62 4.07
CA ILE A 65 -5.93 -6.86 3.01
C ILE A 65 -5.57 -8.11 2.22
N GLN A 66 -4.31 -8.29 1.84
CA GLN A 66 -3.84 -9.50 1.17
C GLN A 66 -3.99 -10.75 2.05
N ALA A 67 -3.65 -10.63 3.33
CA ALA A 67 -3.80 -11.73 4.28
C ALA A 67 -5.25 -12.15 4.45
N LEU A 68 -6.20 -11.22 4.40
CA LEU A 68 -7.63 -11.46 4.54
C LEU A 68 -8.17 -12.47 3.52
N GLU A 69 -7.59 -12.53 2.32
CA GLU A 69 -7.97 -13.53 1.31
C GLU A 69 -7.71 -14.97 1.78
N ASN A 70 -6.68 -15.17 2.58
CA ASN A 70 -6.16 -16.47 3.00
C ASN A 70 -6.44 -16.84 4.46
N ILE A 71 -7.10 -15.94 5.25
CA ILE A 71 -7.40 -16.27 6.64
C ILE A 71 -8.38 -17.44 6.73
N PRO A 72 -8.23 -18.32 7.73
CA PRO A 72 -9.15 -19.42 7.95
C PRO A 72 -10.53 -18.91 8.35
N ALA A 73 -11.55 -19.52 7.79
CA ALA A 73 -12.94 -19.28 8.17
C ALA A 73 -13.64 -20.62 8.43
N THR A 74 -14.49 -20.67 9.44
CA THR A 74 -15.23 -21.86 9.82
C THR A 74 -16.71 -21.70 9.43
N SER A 75 -17.41 -22.81 9.28
CA SER A 75 -18.85 -22.78 8.98
C SER A 75 -19.75 -22.79 10.23
N GLU A 76 -19.20 -22.93 11.42
CA GLU A 76 -19.99 -23.44 12.54
C GLU A 76 -20.16 -22.52 13.76
N THR A 77 -19.35 -21.47 13.97
CA THR A 77 -19.50 -20.69 15.20
C THR A 77 -19.04 -19.24 15.02
N GLU A 78 -19.93 -18.31 15.30
CA GLU A 78 -19.59 -16.89 15.44
C GLU A 78 -18.85 -16.67 16.75
N SER A 79 -17.69 -16.04 16.66
CA SER A 79 -17.02 -15.54 17.88
C SER A 79 -17.65 -14.19 18.25
N PRO A 80 -18.13 -14.02 19.50
CA PRO A 80 -18.66 -12.74 19.96
C PRO A 80 -17.61 -11.62 19.92
N ASP A 81 -16.31 -11.96 19.89
CA ASP A 81 -15.22 -11.00 19.78
C ASP A 81 -14.98 -10.47 18.35
N ALA A 82 -15.61 -11.08 17.34
CA ALA A 82 -15.56 -10.65 15.95
C ALA A 82 -16.72 -9.70 15.63
N ASN A 83 -16.77 -8.54 16.31
CA ASN A 83 -17.88 -7.59 16.15
C ASN A 83 -17.70 -6.72 14.88
N ILE A 84 -18.02 -7.30 13.70
CA ILE A 84 -17.90 -6.62 12.41
C ILE A 84 -18.96 -5.52 12.27
N GLU A 85 -20.14 -5.71 12.85
CA GLU A 85 -21.19 -4.71 12.83
C GLU A 85 -20.80 -3.43 13.58
N ASP A 86 -20.07 -3.53 14.70
CA ASP A 86 -19.49 -2.37 15.37
C ASP A 86 -18.50 -1.64 14.47
N LEU A 87 -17.63 -2.37 13.75
CA LEU A 87 -16.70 -1.77 12.81
C LEU A 87 -17.43 -1.00 11.69
N LYS A 88 -18.50 -1.58 11.11
CA LYS A 88 -19.33 -0.92 10.10
C LYS A 88 -19.92 0.39 10.63
N ASN A 89 -20.53 0.33 11.82
CA ASN A 89 -21.19 1.48 12.45
C ASN A 89 -20.18 2.60 12.74
N ARG A 90 -18.99 2.24 13.22
CA ARG A 90 -17.91 3.20 13.51
C ARG A 90 -17.35 3.82 12.23
N CYS A 91 -17.19 3.05 11.14
CA CYS A 91 -16.79 3.58 9.84
C CYS A 91 -17.84 4.56 9.30
N ALA A 92 -19.11 4.17 9.30
CA ALA A 92 -20.19 5.03 8.84
C ALA A 92 -20.28 6.31 9.68
N LYS A 93 -20.14 6.21 11.01
CA LYS A 93 -20.12 7.36 11.91
C LYS A 93 -18.95 8.30 11.62
N ALA A 94 -17.75 7.78 11.38
CA ALA A 94 -16.58 8.58 11.06
C ALA A 94 -16.78 9.39 9.76
N MET A 95 -17.38 8.78 8.74
CA MET A 95 -17.68 9.47 7.48
C MET A 95 -18.84 10.45 7.61
N GLY A 96 -19.83 10.16 8.45
CA GLY A 96 -20.92 11.07 8.79
C GLY A 96 -20.52 12.22 9.71
N ASP A 97 -19.37 12.16 10.36
CA ASP A 97 -18.77 13.19 11.19
C ASP A 97 -17.79 14.04 10.36
N ASP A 98 -18.33 14.78 9.41
CA ASP A 98 -17.58 15.73 8.55
C ASP A 98 -16.38 15.07 7.82
N PHE A 99 -16.60 13.88 7.26
CA PHE A 99 -15.56 13.11 6.54
C PHE A 99 -14.28 12.92 7.37
N ASN A 100 -14.44 12.48 8.61
CA ASN A 100 -13.34 12.31 9.56
C ASN A 100 -12.45 11.12 9.20
N THR A 101 -11.63 11.31 8.18
CA THR A 101 -10.73 10.26 7.67
C THR A 101 -9.71 9.74 8.69
N PRO A 102 -9.16 10.56 9.63
CA PRO A 102 -8.32 10.04 10.71
C PRO A 102 -9.02 8.99 11.58
N ILE A 103 -10.28 9.25 11.95
CA ILE A 103 -11.07 8.29 12.72
C ILE A 103 -11.38 7.05 11.90
N LEU A 104 -11.77 7.21 10.62
CA LEU A 104 -11.98 6.08 9.71
C LEU A 104 -10.74 5.19 9.63
N ILE A 105 -9.55 5.77 9.41
CA ILE A 105 -8.28 5.03 9.35
C ILE A 105 -8.02 4.29 10.67
N SER A 106 -8.31 4.91 11.81
CA SER A 106 -8.20 4.24 13.11
C SER A 106 -9.10 3.01 13.21
N VAL A 107 -10.34 3.08 12.72
CA VAL A 107 -11.27 1.93 12.68
C VAL A 107 -10.77 0.85 11.71
N LEU A 108 -10.21 1.22 10.54
CA LEU A 108 -9.58 0.26 9.63
C LEU A 108 -8.41 -0.47 10.28
N PHE A 109 -7.60 0.21 11.12
CA PHE A 109 -6.57 -0.49 11.89
C PHE A 109 -7.11 -1.40 12.99
N ASP A 110 -8.29 -1.12 13.54
CA ASP A 110 -8.95 -2.08 14.43
C ASP A 110 -9.41 -3.32 13.65
N ALA A 111 -9.91 -3.15 12.42
CA ALA A 111 -10.18 -4.26 11.52
C ALA A 111 -8.91 -5.07 11.17
N VAL A 112 -7.78 -4.40 10.91
CA VAL A 112 -6.47 -5.06 10.73
C VAL A 112 -6.09 -5.90 11.96
N LYS A 113 -6.31 -5.38 13.16
CA LYS A 113 -6.06 -6.15 14.40
C LYS A 113 -6.95 -7.40 14.49
N LEU A 114 -8.21 -7.30 14.04
CA LEU A 114 -9.12 -8.44 13.98
C LEU A 114 -8.60 -9.49 12.98
N VAL A 115 -8.21 -9.09 11.78
CA VAL A 115 -7.61 -9.98 10.76
C VAL A 115 -6.41 -10.73 11.34
N ASN A 116 -5.50 -10.01 12.01
CA ASN A 116 -4.32 -10.63 12.64
C ASN A 116 -4.69 -11.64 13.75
N LYS A 117 -5.70 -11.33 14.58
CA LYS A 117 -6.18 -12.25 15.62
C LYS A 117 -6.76 -13.54 15.04
N VAL A 118 -7.46 -13.42 13.90
CA VAL A 118 -7.99 -14.59 13.17
C VAL A 118 -6.85 -15.40 12.57
N GLN A 119 -5.88 -14.74 11.95
CA GLN A 119 -4.70 -15.40 11.38
C GLN A 119 -3.87 -16.13 12.44
N ASP A 120 -3.74 -15.56 13.63
CA ASP A 120 -3.05 -16.17 14.79
C ASP A 120 -3.88 -17.30 15.45
N GLY A 121 -5.09 -17.57 14.98
CA GLY A 121 -5.99 -18.58 15.56
C GLY A 121 -6.58 -18.20 16.92
N ARG A 122 -6.50 -16.92 17.31
CA ARG A 122 -7.04 -16.42 18.60
C ARG A 122 -8.55 -16.19 18.55
N ILE A 123 -9.07 -15.92 17.38
CA ILE A 123 -10.50 -15.70 17.12
C ILE A 123 -10.88 -16.52 15.88
N ALA A 124 -12.04 -17.18 15.95
CA ALA A 124 -12.64 -17.85 14.80
C ALA A 124 -13.71 -16.93 14.18
N ILE A 125 -13.79 -16.90 12.86
CA ILE A 125 -14.85 -16.20 12.12
C ILE A 125 -15.53 -17.14 11.13
N THR A 126 -16.80 -16.88 10.85
CA THR A 126 -17.53 -17.61 9.82
C THR A 126 -17.16 -17.13 8.42
N VAL A 127 -17.50 -17.93 7.39
CA VAL A 127 -17.32 -17.53 6.00
C VAL A 127 -18.08 -16.23 5.70
N ALA A 128 -19.32 -16.09 6.24
CA ALA A 128 -20.10 -14.87 6.09
C ALA A 128 -19.40 -13.65 6.71
N GLN A 129 -18.89 -13.79 7.93
CA GLN A 129 -18.14 -12.73 8.61
C GLN A 129 -16.86 -12.36 7.86
N LYS A 130 -16.17 -13.33 7.26
CA LYS A 130 -14.99 -13.05 6.42
C LYS A 130 -15.36 -12.17 5.21
N GLU A 131 -16.41 -12.52 4.48
CA GLU A 131 -16.89 -11.75 3.33
C GLU A 131 -17.39 -10.35 3.73
N GLU A 132 -18.06 -10.22 4.86
CA GLU A 132 -18.46 -8.92 5.39
C GLU A 132 -17.24 -8.04 5.76
N LEU A 133 -16.25 -8.62 6.43
CA LEU A 133 -15.02 -7.92 6.81
C LEU A 133 -14.23 -7.50 5.56
N LYS A 134 -14.18 -8.37 4.55
CA LYS A 134 -13.56 -8.08 3.26
C LYS A 134 -14.26 -6.92 2.56
N THR A 135 -15.59 -6.97 2.43
CA THR A 135 -16.37 -5.90 1.83
C THR A 135 -16.18 -4.57 2.56
N LEU A 136 -16.17 -4.60 3.89
CA LEU A 136 -15.93 -3.42 4.71
C LEU A 136 -14.57 -2.78 4.42
N ILE A 137 -13.50 -3.59 4.55
CA ILE A 137 -12.12 -3.07 4.43
C ILE A 137 -11.87 -2.60 3.00
N HIS A 138 -12.27 -3.38 1.98
CA HIS A 138 -12.11 -3.01 0.57
C HIS A 138 -12.86 -1.72 0.23
N GLY A 139 -14.15 -1.66 0.57
CA GLY A 139 -14.98 -0.50 0.25
C GLY A 139 -14.42 0.79 0.86
N TYR A 140 -14.07 0.78 2.14
CA TYR A 140 -13.53 2.00 2.74
C TYR A 140 -12.10 2.31 2.28
N THR A 141 -11.25 1.30 2.05
CA THR A 141 -9.86 1.54 1.64
C THR A 141 -9.77 1.99 0.18
N PHE A 142 -10.42 1.28 -0.74
CA PHE A 142 -10.26 1.53 -2.17
C PHE A 142 -11.30 2.51 -2.70
N ASP A 143 -12.59 2.31 -2.38
CA ASP A 143 -13.65 3.11 -2.98
C ASP A 143 -13.83 4.47 -2.26
N VAL A 144 -13.68 4.51 -0.93
CA VAL A 144 -13.86 5.75 -0.16
C VAL A 144 -12.56 6.54 -0.02
N LEU A 145 -11.48 5.93 0.48
CA LEU A 145 -10.20 6.61 0.65
C LEU A 145 -9.41 6.71 -0.66
N GLY A 146 -9.76 5.93 -1.69
CA GLY A 146 -9.10 5.90 -2.99
C GLY A 146 -7.62 5.51 -2.88
N LEU A 147 -7.32 4.59 -1.96
CA LEU A 147 -5.99 4.00 -1.86
C LEU A 147 -5.88 2.86 -2.86
N GLU A 148 -4.70 2.62 -3.38
CA GLU A 148 -4.44 1.56 -4.36
C GLU A 148 -3.27 0.70 -3.88
N VAL A 149 -3.29 -0.57 -4.27
CA VAL A 149 -2.12 -1.43 -4.09
C VAL A 149 -1.07 -0.99 -5.09
N GLU A 150 -0.03 -0.34 -4.61
CA GLU A 150 1.12 -0.07 -5.45
C GLU A 150 1.80 -1.41 -5.76
N ASN A 151 1.64 -1.88 -6.97
CA ASN A 151 2.49 -2.94 -7.46
C ASN A 151 3.93 -2.43 -7.37
N ALA A 152 4.85 -3.22 -6.84
CA ALA A 152 6.27 -2.87 -6.74
C ALA A 152 6.89 -2.47 -8.09
N MET A 153 6.18 -2.67 -9.19
CA MET A 153 6.52 -2.22 -10.53
C MET A 153 6.24 -0.74 -10.81
N SER A 154 5.35 -0.06 -10.04
CA SER A 154 5.08 1.36 -10.27
C SER A 154 5.99 2.31 -9.46
N ALA A 155 6.65 1.81 -8.42
CA ALA A 155 7.71 2.56 -7.71
C ALA A 155 9.07 2.47 -8.41
N ALA A 156 9.18 1.67 -9.46
CA ALA A 156 10.36 1.48 -10.30
C ALA A 156 10.06 1.86 -11.76
N GLU A 157 9.41 2.99 -11.99
CA GLU A 157 9.58 3.74 -13.25
C GLU A 157 10.89 4.55 -13.25
N HIS A 158 11.92 4.06 -12.60
CA HIS A 158 13.24 4.06 -13.18
C HIS A 158 13.27 2.82 -14.08
N ASP A 159 13.30 3.07 -15.36
CA ASP A 159 13.33 2.09 -16.46
C ASP A 159 14.61 1.22 -16.43
N ASP A 160 14.91 0.63 -15.28
CA ASP A 160 16.01 -0.31 -15.11
C ASP A 160 15.72 -1.62 -15.87
N THR A 161 14.44 -1.94 -16.09
CA THR A 161 14.04 -3.13 -16.88
C THR A 161 14.37 -2.94 -18.35
N GLY A 162 14.13 -1.75 -18.89
CA GLY A 162 14.54 -1.37 -20.24
C GLY A 162 16.06 -1.42 -20.40
N ALA A 163 16.79 -0.78 -19.48
CA ALA A 163 18.24 -0.78 -19.47
C ALA A 163 18.85 -2.19 -19.29
N LEU A 164 18.23 -3.05 -18.48
CA LEU A 164 18.64 -4.45 -18.32
C LEU A 164 18.35 -5.28 -19.58
N LEU A 165 17.21 -5.08 -20.22
CA LEU A 165 16.88 -5.72 -21.49
C LEU A 165 17.85 -5.30 -22.59
N ASP A 166 18.15 -4.01 -22.71
CA ASP A 166 19.13 -3.49 -23.67
C ASP A 166 20.52 -4.08 -23.42
N LEU A 167 20.93 -4.17 -22.16
CA LEU A 167 22.21 -4.82 -21.80
C LEU A 167 22.22 -6.32 -22.20
N LEU A 168 21.14 -7.06 -21.95
CA LEU A 168 21.04 -8.47 -22.34
C LEU A 168 21.05 -8.65 -23.87
N VAL A 169 20.39 -7.76 -24.62
CA VAL A 169 20.40 -7.74 -26.09
C VAL A 169 21.80 -7.42 -26.60
N GLN A 170 22.50 -6.48 -25.97
CA GLN A 170 23.89 -6.15 -26.31
C GLN A 170 24.84 -7.33 -26.05
N LEU A 171 24.78 -7.93 -24.86
CA LEU A 171 25.59 -9.10 -24.52
C LEU A 171 25.35 -10.28 -25.47
N ARG A 172 24.10 -10.51 -25.87
CA ARG A 172 23.78 -11.53 -26.88
C ARG A 172 24.39 -11.19 -28.25
N SER A 173 24.39 -9.92 -28.65
CA SER A 173 24.99 -9.47 -29.91
C SER A 173 26.52 -9.65 -29.90
N GLU A 174 27.18 -9.33 -28.77
CA GLU A 174 28.61 -9.52 -28.56
C GLU A 174 28.99 -11.01 -28.59
N ALA A 175 28.22 -11.87 -27.91
CA ALA A 175 28.40 -13.32 -27.95
C ALA A 175 28.28 -13.88 -29.38
N LYS A 176 27.35 -13.41 -30.18
CA LYS A 176 27.22 -13.77 -31.60
C LYS A 176 28.44 -13.32 -32.41
N THR A 177 28.93 -12.13 -32.17
CA THR A 177 30.10 -11.56 -32.90
C THR A 177 31.37 -12.35 -32.57
N SER A 178 31.52 -12.80 -31.31
CA SER A 178 32.62 -13.66 -30.87
C SER A 178 32.44 -15.16 -31.19
N LYS A 179 31.34 -15.52 -31.86
CA LYS A 179 30.93 -16.89 -32.18
C LYS A 179 30.69 -17.77 -30.96
N ASP A 180 30.41 -17.18 -29.80
CA ASP A 180 29.96 -17.89 -28.60
C ASP A 180 28.46 -18.16 -28.68
N TRP A 181 28.12 -19.22 -29.43
CA TRP A 181 26.71 -19.59 -29.63
C TRP A 181 26.07 -20.12 -28.37
N GLY A 182 26.84 -20.70 -27.43
CA GLY A 182 26.32 -21.19 -26.17
C GLY A 182 25.73 -20.09 -25.29
N THR A 183 26.49 -19.00 -25.10
CA THR A 183 26.00 -17.82 -24.34
C THR A 183 24.85 -17.12 -25.05
N ALA A 184 24.92 -16.97 -26.38
CA ALA A 184 23.85 -16.32 -27.15
C ALA A 184 22.51 -17.09 -27.08
N ASP A 185 22.54 -18.42 -27.06
CA ASP A 185 21.36 -19.27 -26.95
C ASP A 185 20.84 -19.34 -25.49
N ALA A 186 21.73 -19.35 -24.50
CA ALA A 186 21.34 -19.29 -23.09
C ALA A 186 20.56 -18.01 -22.78
N ILE A 187 21.05 -16.84 -23.23
CA ILE A 187 20.34 -15.56 -23.06
C ILE A 187 18.98 -15.59 -23.77
N ARG A 188 18.90 -16.10 -24.98
CA ARG A 188 17.63 -16.21 -25.72
C ARG A 188 16.61 -17.07 -24.97
N ASN A 189 17.02 -18.24 -24.50
CA ASN A 189 16.12 -19.17 -23.83
C ASN A 189 15.63 -18.61 -22.49
N ALA A 190 16.50 -17.94 -21.72
CA ALA A 190 16.11 -17.28 -20.48
C ALA A 190 15.13 -16.10 -20.67
N LEU A 191 15.12 -15.47 -21.84
CA LEU A 191 14.16 -14.39 -22.17
C LEU A 191 12.85 -14.91 -22.77
N SER A 192 12.75 -16.23 -23.06
CA SER A 192 11.58 -16.85 -23.70
C SER A 192 10.71 -17.65 -22.74
N GLU A 193 11.14 -17.84 -21.49
CA GLU A 193 10.38 -18.40 -20.37
C GLU A 193 9.64 -17.29 -19.61
#